data_38127c0d7a02a3bea89537aa61ff81ec
#
_entry.id   38127c0d7a02a3bea89537aa61ff81ec
#
_cell.length_a   1.000
_cell.length_b   1.000
_cell.length_c   1.000
_cell.angle_alpha   90.00
_cell.angle_beta   90.00
_cell.angle_gamma   90.00
#
_symmetry.space_group_name_H-M   'P 1'
#
loop_
_entity.id
_entity.type
_entity.pdbx_description
1 polymer ?
#
loop_
_entity_poly.entity_id
_entity_poly.type
_entity_poly.pdbx_seq_one_letter_code
_entity_poly.pdbx_strand_id
1 'polypeptide(L)'
;SAHKYVPRAILVDLEPGTMDSVRSGAFGHLFRPDNFIFGRSPGREGCSVPRCSLQPLHPRTRPACRHPRGARRAHPSRAAGPGTAGTPPNLCXVREEYPDRIMNTFSVVPSPKVSDTVVEPYNATLSIHQLVENTDETYCIDNEALYDICFRTLKLATPTYGDLNHLVSATMSGVTTSLRFPGQLNADLRKLAVNMVPFPRLHFFMPGFAPLTARGSQQYRALTVPELTQQMFDAKNMMAACDPRHGRYLTVATVFRGRMSMKEVDEQMLNVQNKNSSYFVEWIPNNVKVAVCDIPPRGLKMSSTFIGNSTAIQELFKRISEQFTAMFRRKAFLHWYTGEGMDEMEFTEAESNMNDLVSEYQQYQDATAEEEGEMYEDDEEESEAQGAK
;
A
#
# COMPACT_ATOMS: atom_id res chain seq x y z
N SER A 1 -34.79 10.53 16.63
CA SER A 1 -33.56 9.89 17.11
C SER A 1 -32.39 10.27 16.19
N ALA A 2 -31.41 10.96 16.73
CA ALA A 2 -30.20 11.31 15.99
C ALA A 2 -29.38 10.03 15.74
N HIS A 3 -29.28 9.63 14.50
CA HIS A 3 -28.45 8.49 14.12
C HIS A 3 -26.97 8.88 14.22
N LYS A 4 -26.29 8.36 15.23
CA LYS A 4 -24.86 8.57 15.41
C LYS A 4 -24.09 7.46 14.67
N TYR A 5 -23.34 7.85 13.65
CA TYR A 5 -22.45 6.93 12.91
C TYR A 5 -21.11 6.85 13.63
N VAL A 6 -20.73 5.65 14.02
CA VAL A 6 -19.45 5.38 14.71
C VAL A 6 -18.57 4.58 13.76
N PRO A 7 -17.33 5.05 13.48
CA PRO A 7 -16.41 4.32 12.61
C PRO A 7 -16.07 2.94 13.19
N ARG A 8 -15.97 1.94 12.30
CA ARG A 8 -15.44 0.61 12.65
C ARG A 8 -13.92 0.67 12.52
N ALA A 9 -13.28 1.25 13.51
CA ALA A 9 -11.85 1.52 13.49
C ALA A 9 -11.23 1.17 14.84
N ILE A 10 -10.05 0.61 14.80
CA ILE A 10 -9.20 0.38 15.98
C ILE A 10 -7.96 1.25 15.78
N LEU A 11 -7.64 2.05 16.78
CA LEU A 11 -6.47 2.93 16.78
C LEU A 11 -5.42 2.31 17.69
N VAL A 12 -4.25 2.02 17.12
CA VAL A 12 -3.17 1.31 17.83
C VAL A 12 -1.90 2.13 17.72
N ASP A 13 -1.27 2.41 18.84
CA ASP A 13 0.04 3.04 18.89
C ASP A 13 0.75 2.63 20.18
N LEU A 14 2.08 2.55 20.13
CA LEU A 14 2.90 2.31 21.30
C LEU A 14 3.04 3.59 22.15
N GLU A 15 2.99 4.76 21.51
CA GLU A 15 3.08 6.04 22.17
C GLU A 15 1.69 6.61 22.45
N PRO A 16 1.35 6.88 23.72
CA PRO A 16 0.03 7.44 24.07
C PRO A 16 -0.21 8.86 23.55
N GLY A 17 0.84 9.64 23.31
CA GLY A 17 0.73 11.04 22.88
C GLY A 17 -0.01 11.22 21.55
N THR A 18 0.26 10.36 20.57
CA THR A 18 -0.42 10.37 19.27
C THR A 18 -1.93 10.15 19.45
N MET A 19 -2.29 9.15 20.25
CA MET A 19 -3.68 8.78 20.49
C MET A 19 -4.43 9.85 21.27
N ASP A 20 -3.76 10.49 22.23
CA ASP A 20 -4.33 11.61 22.99
C ASP A 20 -4.57 12.82 22.08
N SER A 21 -3.71 13.06 21.09
CA SER A 21 -3.90 14.09 20.07
C SER A 21 -5.15 13.83 19.23
N VAL A 22 -5.39 12.58 18.83
CA VAL A 22 -6.60 12.18 18.08
C VAL A 22 -7.84 12.36 18.99
N ARG A 23 -7.75 11.91 20.25
CA ARG A 23 -8.85 11.98 21.22
C ARG A 23 -9.25 13.42 21.51
N SER A 24 -8.27 14.33 21.63
CA SER A 24 -8.48 15.76 21.88
C SER A 24 -8.88 16.53 20.62
N GLY A 25 -8.73 15.95 19.45
CA GLY A 25 -9.02 16.59 18.17
C GLY A 25 -10.51 16.73 17.90
N ALA A 26 -10.83 17.40 16.80
CA ALA A 26 -12.21 17.72 16.39
C ALA A 26 -13.10 16.49 16.21
N PHE A 27 -12.51 15.32 15.90
CA PHE A 27 -13.25 14.09 15.60
C PHE A 27 -13.03 12.99 16.64
N GLY A 28 -12.37 13.29 17.76
CA GLY A 28 -12.08 12.29 18.81
C GLY A 28 -13.34 11.67 19.40
N HIS A 29 -14.42 12.43 19.47
CA HIS A 29 -15.72 11.98 20.00
C HIS A 29 -16.43 10.95 19.09
N LEU A 30 -15.99 10.77 17.84
CA LEU A 30 -16.58 9.79 16.93
C LEU A 30 -16.18 8.36 17.28
N PHE A 31 -14.99 8.18 17.83
CA PHE A 31 -14.44 6.85 18.13
C PHE A 31 -14.87 6.41 19.53
N ARG A 32 -15.13 5.13 19.69
CA ARG A 32 -15.41 4.56 21.03
C ARG A 32 -14.11 4.52 21.83
N PRO A 33 -14.16 4.80 23.14
CA PRO A 33 -12.95 4.68 24.00
C PRO A 33 -12.30 3.30 23.94
N ASP A 34 -13.07 2.25 23.79
CA ASP A 34 -12.58 0.86 23.70
C ASP A 34 -11.77 0.59 22.43
N ASN A 35 -11.89 1.46 21.41
CA ASN A 35 -11.18 1.30 20.13
C ASN A 35 -9.76 1.89 20.18
N PHE A 36 -9.36 2.53 21.28
CA PHE A 36 -8.02 3.06 21.49
C PHE A 36 -7.19 2.03 22.26
N ILE A 37 -6.19 1.45 21.59
CA ILE A 37 -5.31 0.42 22.17
C ILE A 37 -3.91 1.00 22.34
N PHE A 38 -3.43 1.03 23.59
CA PHE A 38 -2.12 1.55 23.94
C PHE A 38 -1.16 0.40 24.21
N GLY A 39 0.06 0.50 23.69
CA GLY A 39 1.17 -0.34 24.12
C GLY A 39 1.59 0.05 25.54
N ARG A 40 1.74 -0.93 26.42
CA ARG A 40 2.37 -0.70 27.73
C ARG A 40 3.84 -1.05 27.61
N SER A 41 4.70 -0.23 28.21
CA SER A 41 6.13 -0.51 28.28
C SER A 41 6.38 -1.88 28.93
N PRO A 42 7.34 -2.66 28.43
CA PRO A 42 7.70 -3.92 29.07
C PRO A 42 8.35 -3.64 30.45
N GLY A 43 7.67 -3.90 31.49
CA GLY A 43 8.14 -3.68 32.86
C GLY A 43 7.07 -3.79 33.92
N ARG A 44 5.81 -3.82 33.51
CA ARG A 44 4.68 -4.07 34.42
C ARG A 44 3.67 -5.01 33.75
N GLU A 45 3.74 -6.23 34.17
CA GLU A 45 2.78 -7.34 33.96
C GLU A 45 1.92 -7.35 32.67
N GLY A 46 2.26 -8.27 31.81
CA GLY A 46 1.39 -8.94 30.86
C GLY A 46 0.43 -8.08 30.02
N CYS A 47 0.93 -7.47 28.94
CA CYS A 47 0.03 -6.90 27.94
C CYS A 47 -0.50 -8.04 27.05
N SER A 48 -1.56 -8.68 27.50
CA SER A 48 -2.40 -9.43 26.58
C SER A 48 -3.36 -8.45 25.94
N VAL A 49 -3.21 -8.18 24.65
CA VAL A 49 -4.29 -7.56 23.87
C VAL A 49 -5.51 -8.45 24.08
N PRO A 50 -6.63 -7.93 24.60
CA PRO A 50 -7.79 -8.81 24.82
C PRO A 50 -8.24 -9.37 23.47
N ARG A 51 -8.24 -10.69 23.36
CA ARG A 51 -8.76 -11.40 22.18
C ARG A 51 -10.21 -11.03 21.83
N CYS A 52 -10.90 -10.34 22.75
CA CYS A 52 -12.32 -10.03 22.60
C CYS A 52 -12.64 -8.82 21.71
N SER A 53 -11.64 -8.04 21.29
CA SER A 53 -11.93 -6.81 20.55
C SER A 53 -12.02 -6.98 19.02
N LEU A 54 -11.75 -8.20 18.51
CA LEU A 54 -11.71 -8.44 17.06
C LEU A 54 -12.89 -9.25 16.52
N GLN A 55 -13.93 -9.49 17.32
CA GLN A 55 -15.11 -10.22 16.81
C GLN A 55 -15.95 -9.31 15.91
N PRO A 56 -16.30 -9.77 14.70
CA PRO A 56 -17.28 -9.05 13.89
C PRO A 56 -18.63 -9.06 14.60
N LEU A 57 -19.21 -7.88 14.74
CA LEU A 57 -20.53 -7.71 15.36
C LEU A 57 -21.60 -8.39 14.49
N HIS A 58 -21.92 -9.63 14.81
CA HIS A 58 -23.13 -10.25 14.28
C HIS A 58 -24.34 -9.71 15.08
N PRO A 59 -25.43 -9.30 14.43
CA PRO A 59 -26.49 -8.56 15.13
C PRO A 59 -27.33 -9.35 16.13
N ARG A 60 -27.11 -10.63 16.32
CA ARG A 60 -28.03 -11.46 17.15
C ARG A 60 -27.36 -12.59 17.90
N THR A 61 -26.45 -12.30 18.83
CA THR A 61 -26.18 -13.27 19.92
C THR A 61 -25.40 -12.61 21.05
N ARG A 62 -25.93 -12.67 22.25
CA ARG A 62 -25.19 -12.34 23.48
C ARG A 62 -24.25 -13.51 23.79
N PRO A 63 -22.94 -13.31 23.94
CA PRO A 63 -22.07 -14.39 24.35
C PRO A 63 -22.10 -14.58 25.87
N ALA A 64 -22.40 -15.79 26.30
CA ALA A 64 -22.18 -16.21 27.67
C ALA A 64 -20.69 -16.56 27.80
N CYS A 65 -19.99 -15.83 28.65
CA CYS A 65 -18.59 -16.15 29.00
C CYS A 65 -18.50 -17.47 29.77
N ARG A 66 -18.14 -18.53 29.07
CA ARG A 66 -17.70 -19.76 29.73
C ARG A 66 -16.19 -19.91 29.58
N HIS A 67 -15.48 -19.97 30.67
CA HIS A 67 -14.05 -20.27 30.74
C HIS A 67 -13.82 -21.76 30.34
N PRO A 68 -12.99 -22.03 29.33
CA PRO A 68 -12.52 -23.43 29.16
C PRO A 68 -11.23 -23.61 29.95
N ARG A 69 -11.22 -24.59 30.81
CA ARG A 69 -10.01 -25.11 31.46
C ARG A 69 -9.25 -25.97 30.43
N GLY A 70 -8.00 -25.64 30.16
CA GLY A 70 -7.12 -26.49 29.38
C GLY A 70 -6.45 -25.82 28.17
N ALA A 71 -5.88 -24.65 28.37
CA ALA A 71 -5.05 -24.03 27.33
C ALA A 71 -3.63 -24.59 27.42
N ARG A 72 -3.19 -25.23 26.33
CA ARG A 72 -1.79 -25.56 26.15
C ARG A 72 -0.99 -24.25 26.08
N ARG A 73 0.19 -24.22 26.66
CA ARG A 73 1.08 -23.07 26.71
C ARG A 73 1.35 -22.57 25.27
N ALA A 74 0.76 -21.44 24.94
CA ALA A 74 1.14 -20.73 23.72
C ALA A 74 2.51 -20.09 23.94
N HIS A 75 3.38 -20.22 22.97
CA HIS A 75 4.67 -19.50 22.96
C HIS A 75 4.39 -17.99 23.08
N PRO A 76 5.17 -17.27 23.88
CA PRO A 76 4.98 -15.82 23.99
C PRO A 76 5.20 -15.16 22.65
N SER A 77 4.18 -14.44 22.18
CA SER A 77 4.31 -13.61 21.00
C SER A 77 5.39 -12.55 21.27
N ARG A 78 6.40 -12.53 20.42
CA ARG A 78 7.52 -11.61 20.52
C ARG A 78 7.02 -10.16 20.41
N ALA A 79 7.38 -9.36 21.39
CA ALA A 79 7.01 -7.95 21.39
C ALA A 79 7.83 -7.18 20.36
N ALA A 80 7.17 -6.32 19.60
CA ALA A 80 7.87 -5.42 18.69
C ALA A 80 8.72 -4.43 19.50
N GLY A 81 9.94 -4.21 19.06
CA GLY A 81 10.87 -3.30 19.72
C GLY A 81 10.41 -1.83 19.69
N PRO A 82 11.02 -0.97 20.48
CA PRO A 82 10.62 0.44 20.56
C PRO A 82 10.91 1.18 19.26
N GLY A 83 9.92 1.93 18.79
CA GLY A 83 10.08 2.80 17.64
C GLY A 83 9.77 2.19 16.28
N THR A 84 9.02 1.09 16.23
CA THR A 84 8.55 0.58 14.94
C THR A 84 7.42 1.45 14.41
N ALA A 85 7.79 2.53 13.74
CA ALA A 85 6.89 3.20 12.80
C ALA A 85 6.74 2.27 11.60
N GLY A 86 6.14 1.14 11.83
CA GLY A 86 6.02 0.09 10.84
C GLY A 86 4.67 -0.58 10.93
N THR A 87 4.58 -1.67 10.27
CA THR A 87 3.39 -2.52 10.22
C THR A 87 2.95 -2.87 11.65
N PRO A 88 1.69 -2.64 11.99
CA PRO A 88 1.23 -2.97 13.35
C PRO A 88 1.53 -4.43 13.68
N PRO A 89 1.98 -4.73 14.88
CA PRO A 89 2.29 -6.13 15.28
C PRO A 89 1.07 -7.05 15.20
N ASN A 90 -0.10 -6.48 15.00
CA ASN A 90 -1.37 -7.22 14.90
C ASN A 90 -1.70 -7.66 13.46
N LEU A 91 -0.87 -7.32 12.45
CA LEU A 91 -1.15 -7.67 11.06
C LEU A 91 -1.18 -9.19 10.88
N CYS A 92 -0.19 -9.87 11.39
CA CYS A 92 -0.13 -11.33 11.43
C CYS A 92 -1.31 -11.96 12.19
N UNK A 93 -1.59 -11.42 13.06
CA UNK A 93 -2.55 -11.80 13.82
C UNK A 93 -3.79 -11.76 13.22
N VAL A 94 -4.18 -10.75 12.61
CA VAL A 94 -5.40 -10.56 11.83
C VAL A 94 -5.43 -11.53 10.64
N ARG A 95 -4.31 -11.71 9.96
CA ARG A 95 -4.19 -12.64 8.83
C ARG A 95 -4.44 -14.08 9.25
N GLU A 96 -3.94 -14.49 10.41
CA GLU A 96 -4.18 -15.83 10.98
C GLU A 96 -5.66 -16.07 11.31
N GLU A 97 -6.31 -15.05 11.87
CA GLU A 97 -7.72 -15.15 12.28
C GLU A 97 -8.67 -15.05 11.08
N TYR A 98 -8.29 -14.28 10.04
CA TYR A 98 -9.13 -14.03 8.86
C TYR A 98 -8.33 -14.24 7.55
N PRO A 99 -7.93 -15.50 7.25
CA PRO A 99 -7.08 -15.76 6.08
C PRO A 99 -7.77 -15.55 4.74
N ASP A 100 -9.11 -15.60 4.69
CA ASP A 100 -9.92 -15.48 3.48
C ASP A 100 -10.33 -14.03 3.16
N ARG A 101 -9.91 -13.05 3.97
CA ARG A 101 -10.26 -11.63 3.77
C ARG A 101 -9.13 -10.88 3.11
N ILE A 102 -9.50 -9.91 2.26
CA ILE A 102 -8.52 -9.03 1.61
C ILE A 102 -7.93 -8.07 2.63
N MET A 103 -6.61 -8.11 2.74
CA MET A 103 -5.82 -7.26 3.64
C MET A 103 -5.16 -6.16 2.81
N ASN A 104 -5.65 -4.93 2.98
CA ASN A 104 -5.20 -3.76 2.22
C ASN A 104 -4.50 -2.78 3.17
N THR A 105 -3.30 -2.33 2.81
CA THR A 105 -2.53 -1.39 3.63
C THR A 105 -2.15 -0.14 2.84
N PHE A 106 -2.11 1.00 3.54
CA PHE A 106 -1.57 2.26 3.05
C PHE A 106 -0.33 2.56 3.88
N SER A 107 0.84 2.26 3.32
CA SER A 107 2.10 2.29 4.05
C SER A 107 2.90 3.54 3.69
N VAL A 108 3.24 4.32 4.70
CA VAL A 108 4.12 5.49 4.51
C VAL A 108 5.56 5.00 4.67
N VAL A 109 6.32 5.08 3.59
CA VAL A 109 7.71 4.60 3.53
C VAL A 109 8.68 5.73 3.86
N PRO A 110 9.91 5.39 4.33
CA PRO A 110 10.87 6.43 4.69
C PRO A 110 11.32 7.26 3.48
N SER A 111 11.47 8.55 3.71
CA SER A 111 11.88 9.52 2.70
C SER A 111 13.35 9.31 2.30
N PRO A 112 13.71 9.50 1.02
CA PRO A 112 15.12 9.42 0.61
C PRO A 112 16.01 10.57 1.11
N LYS A 113 15.42 11.71 1.49
CA LYS A 113 16.21 12.90 1.83
C LYS A 113 16.12 13.31 3.30
N VAL A 114 14.94 13.20 3.89
CA VAL A 114 14.71 13.67 5.27
C VAL A 114 14.22 12.50 6.11
N SER A 115 14.92 12.27 7.20
CA SER A 115 14.61 11.22 8.17
C SER A 115 14.47 11.83 9.56
N ASP A 116 13.42 11.49 10.26
CA ASP A 116 13.22 11.89 11.65
C ASP A 116 13.94 10.95 12.61
N THR A 117 14.22 9.72 12.16
CA THR A 117 14.81 8.65 13.00
C THR A 117 15.93 7.95 12.24
N VAL A 118 17.08 7.81 12.88
CA VAL A 118 18.26 7.18 12.28
C VAL A 118 18.00 5.71 11.91
N VAL A 119 17.17 5.02 12.67
CA VAL A 119 16.89 3.57 12.51
C VAL A 119 15.73 3.27 11.55
N GLU A 120 15.28 4.26 10.78
CA GLU A 120 14.21 4.05 9.77
C GLU A 120 14.49 2.88 8.82
N PRO A 121 15.74 2.68 8.31
CA PRO A 121 16.00 1.53 7.42
C PRO A 121 15.72 0.18 8.08
N TYR A 122 16.04 0.02 9.36
CA TYR A 122 15.74 -1.21 10.11
C TYR A 122 14.22 -1.42 10.21
N ASN A 123 13.51 -0.38 10.65
CA ASN A 123 12.05 -0.42 10.80
C ASN A 123 11.37 -0.70 9.46
N ALA A 124 11.83 -0.07 8.38
CA ALA A 124 11.28 -0.25 7.04
C ALA A 124 11.49 -1.69 6.53
N THR A 125 12.70 -2.22 6.67
CA THR A 125 13.04 -3.58 6.21
C THR A 125 12.19 -4.63 6.93
N LEU A 126 12.09 -4.52 8.25
CA LEU A 126 11.26 -5.41 9.07
C LEU A 126 9.76 -5.29 8.69
N SER A 127 9.30 -4.08 8.40
CA SER A 127 7.91 -3.84 7.99
C SER A 127 7.62 -4.41 6.60
N ILE A 128 8.52 -4.22 5.64
CA ILE A 128 8.37 -4.74 4.27
C ILE A 128 8.29 -6.27 4.30
N HIS A 129 9.13 -6.92 5.11
CA HIS A 129 9.10 -8.38 5.31
C HIS A 129 7.70 -8.84 5.75
N GLN A 130 7.09 -8.15 6.72
CA GLN A 130 5.74 -8.46 7.20
C GLN A 130 4.66 -8.14 6.16
N LEU A 131 4.82 -7.08 5.38
CA LEU A 131 3.87 -6.70 4.34
C LEU A 131 3.87 -7.71 3.18
N VAL A 132 5.03 -8.22 2.78
CA VAL A 132 5.15 -9.24 1.73
C VAL A 132 4.33 -10.49 2.10
N GLU A 133 4.40 -10.90 3.36
CA GLU A 133 3.78 -12.16 3.82
C GLU A 133 2.29 -12.03 4.17
N ASN A 134 1.87 -10.87 4.70
CA ASN A 134 0.57 -10.76 5.36
C ASN A 134 -0.44 -9.85 4.65
N THR A 135 -0.08 -9.17 3.55
CA THR A 135 -1.02 -8.30 2.85
C THR A 135 -1.31 -8.80 1.44
N ASP A 136 -2.46 -8.40 0.90
CA ASP A 136 -2.85 -8.69 -0.48
C ASP A 136 -2.59 -7.48 -1.39
N GLU A 137 -2.68 -6.27 -0.84
CA GLU A 137 -2.46 -5.01 -1.55
C GLU A 137 -1.77 -4.02 -0.61
N THR A 138 -0.69 -3.40 -1.05
CA THR A 138 0.02 -2.37 -0.27
C THR A 138 0.24 -1.14 -1.14
N TYR A 139 -0.32 -0.01 -0.72
CA TYR A 139 -0.12 1.29 -1.37
C TYR A 139 1.09 1.98 -0.72
N CYS A 140 2.16 2.15 -1.48
CA CYS A 140 3.39 2.77 -1.02
C CYS A 140 3.30 4.29 -1.21
N ILE A 141 3.37 5.02 -0.11
CA ILE A 141 3.27 6.49 -0.10
C ILE A 141 4.55 7.04 0.54
N ASP A 142 5.15 8.02 -0.13
CA ASP A 142 6.38 8.65 0.34
C ASP A 142 6.10 10.13 0.64
N ASN A 143 6.43 10.58 1.84
CA ASN A 143 6.23 11.96 2.25
C ASN A 143 6.99 12.95 1.36
N GLU A 144 8.18 12.58 0.88
CA GLU A 144 8.92 13.45 -0.04
C GLU A 144 8.17 13.66 -1.36
N ALA A 145 7.60 12.59 -1.94
CA ALA A 145 6.79 12.69 -3.15
C ALA A 145 5.58 13.62 -2.91
N LEU A 146 4.95 13.48 -1.75
CA LEU A 146 3.83 14.35 -1.36
C LEU A 146 4.27 15.82 -1.24
N TYR A 147 5.43 16.09 -0.62
CA TYR A 147 5.99 17.45 -0.53
C TYR A 147 6.28 18.03 -1.91
N ASP A 148 6.87 17.23 -2.81
CA ASP A 148 7.15 17.65 -4.18
C ASP A 148 5.86 17.99 -4.95
N ILE A 149 4.80 17.20 -4.79
CA ILE A 149 3.48 17.47 -5.35
C ILE A 149 2.95 18.82 -4.83
N CYS A 150 2.98 19.03 -3.53
CA CYS A 150 2.50 20.26 -2.90
C CYS A 150 3.29 21.49 -3.40
N PHE A 151 4.61 21.37 -3.49
CA PHE A 151 5.47 22.49 -3.88
C PHE A 151 5.43 22.75 -5.39
N ARG A 152 5.63 21.72 -6.20
CA ARG A 152 5.77 21.85 -7.67
C ARG A 152 4.43 21.98 -8.38
N THR A 153 3.46 21.13 -8.03
CA THR A 153 2.17 21.06 -8.74
C THR A 153 1.16 22.01 -8.11
N LEU A 154 1.00 21.98 -6.80
CA LEU A 154 0.01 22.80 -6.08
C LEU A 154 0.52 24.22 -5.78
N LYS A 155 1.83 24.47 -5.95
CA LYS A 155 2.46 25.79 -5.73
C LYS A 155 2.26 26.32 -4.31
N LEU A 156 2.26 25.44 -3.32
CA LEU A 156 2.19 25.81 -1.90
C LEU A 156 3.61 26.17 -1.42
N ALA A 157 3.78 27.38 -0.89
CA ALA A 157 5.10 27.84 -0.42
C ALA A 157 5.55 27.08 0.84
N THR A 158 4.61 26.81 1.74
CA THR A 158 4.87 26.11 3.01
C THR A 158 3.86 24.99 3.20
N PRO A 159 4.11 23.80 2.60
CA PRO A 159 3.21 22.67 2.81
C PRO A 159 3.19 22.23 4.27
N THR A 160 2.02 21.89 4.78
CA THR A 160 1.81 21.37 6.12
C THR A 160 1.45 19.89 6.06
N TYR A 161 1.54 19.19 7.20
CA TYR A 161 1.05 17.80 7.31
C TYR A 161 -0.44 17.69 6.95
N GLY A 162 -1.22 18.74 7.21
CA GLY A 162 -2.62 18.80 6.81
C GLY A 162 -2.81 18.73 5.29
N ASP A 163 -1.92 19.37 4.55
CA ASP A 163 -1.94 19.34 3.07
C ASP A 163 -1.55 17.96 2.55
N LEU A 164 -0.53 17.34 3.15
CA LEU A 164 -0.13 15.97 2.81
C LEU A 164 -1.27 14.98 3.09
N ASN A 165 -1.89 15.09 4.26
CA ASN A 165 -3.00 14.24 4.66
C ASN A 165 -4.21 14.40 3.72
N HIS A 166 -4.41 15.59 3.18
CA HIS A 166 -5.47 15.84 2.20
C HIS A 166 -5.24 15.05 0.91
N LEU A 167 -4.00 15.03 0.41
CA LEU A 167 -3.62 14.23 -0.79
C LEU A 167 -3.85 12.73 -0.53
N VAL A 168 -3.36 12.23 0.60
CA VAL A 168 -3.53 10.82 0.98
C VAL A 168 -5.01 10.46 1.09
N SER A 169 -5.80 11.33 1.72
CA SER A 169 -7.24 11.12 1.91
C SER A 169 -7.99 11.11 0.57
N ALA A 170 -7.58 11.94 -0.40
CA ALA A 170 -8.15 11.94 -1.74
C ALA A 170 -7.90 10.59 -2.45
N THR A 171 -6.68 10.06 -2.32
CA THR A 171 -6.31 8.76 -2.89
C THR A 171 -7.08 7.61 -2.21
N MET A 172 -7.12 7.59 -0.88
CA MET A 172 -7.87 6.58 -0.12
C MET A 172 -9.35 6.61 -0.48
N SER A 173 -9.91 7.81 -0.66
CA SER A 173 -11.30 7.98 -1.10
C SER A 173 -11.51 7.40 -2.51
N GLY A 174 -10.55 7.60 -3.42
CA GLY A 174 -10.59 7.07 -4.78
C GLY A 174 -10.56 5.55 -4.83
N VAL A 175 -9.61 4.95 -4.11
CA VAL A 175 -9.43 3.50 -4.06
C VAL A 175 -10.68 2.79 -3.48
N THR A 176 -11.27 3.37 -2.43
CA THR A 176 -12.43 2.78 -1.74
C THR A 176 -13.78 3.19 -2.34
N THR A 177 -13.80 3.91 -3.46
CA THR A 177 -15.03 4.38 -4.12
C THR A 177 -15.99 3.23 -4.44
N SER A 178 -15.45 2.11 -4.94
CA SER A 178 -16.24 0.94 -5.31
C SER A 178 -17.00 0.33 -4.12
N LEU A 179 -16.47 0.45 -2.91
CA LEU A 179 -17.11 -0.04 -1.68
C LEU A 179 -18.20 0.91 -1.16
N ARG A 180 -18.11 2.19 -1.48
CA ARG A 180 -18.95 3.23 -0.87
C ARG A 180 -20.09 3.69 -1.78
N PHE A 181 -19.93 3.57 -3.10
CA PHE A 181 -20.89 4.09 -4.05
C PHE A 181 -21.24 3.05 -5.12
N PRO A 182 -22.50 3.01 -5.59
CA PRO A 182 -22.83 2.23 -6.76
C PRO A 182 -22.18 2.86 -7.99
N GLY A 183 -21.63 2.05 -8.87
CA GLY A 183 -20.97 2.50 -10.09
C GLY A 183 -21.37 1.67 -11.28
N GLN A 184 -21.12 2.20 -12.47
CA GLN A 184 -21.39 1.50 -13.72
C GLN A 184 -20.44 0.30 -13.91
N LEU A 185 -19.19 0.47 -13.46
CA LEU A 185 -18.20 -0.61 -13.45
C LEU A 185 -17.69 -0.76 -12.01
N ASN A 186 -18.30 -1.69 -11.30
CA ASN A 186 -17.90 -1.98 -9.92
C ASN A 186 -16.69 -2.91 -9.90
N ALA A 187 -15.62 -2.41 -9.31
CA ALA A 187 -14.47 -3.21 -8.94
C ALA A 187 -14.40 -3.24 -7.41
N ASP A 188 -14.82 -4.31 -6.78
CA ASP A 188 -14.57 -4.48 -5.35
C ASP A 188 -13.07 -4.75 -5.12
N LEU A 189 -12.61 -4.67 -3.87
CA LEU A 189 -11.20 -4.84 -3.56
C LEU A 189 -10.66 -6.21 -3.98
N ARG A 190 -11.49 -7.26 -3.92
CA ARG A 190 -11.06 -8.59 -4.37
C ARG A 190 -10.85 -8.62 -5.89
N LYS A 191 -11.76 -8.03 -6.65
CA LYS A 191 -11.61 -7.92 -8.12
C LYS A 191 -10.39 -7.06 -8.48
N LEU A 192 -10.15 -6.01 -7.69
CA LEU A 192 -8.97 -5.16 -7.89
C LEU A 192 -7.69 -5.98 -7.67
N ALA A 193 -7.61 -6.72 -6.57
CA ALA A 193 -6.45 -7.57 -6.25
C ALA A 193 -6.18 -8.59 -7.36
N VAL A 194 -7.22 -9.28 -7.83
CA VAL A 194 -7.11 -10.30 -8.89
C VAL A 194 -6.55 -9.69 -10.20
N ASN A 195 -6.96 -8.47 -10.52
CA ASN A 195 -6.52 -7.79 -11.74
C ASN A 195 -5.15 -7.10 -11.60
N MET A 196 -4.76 -6.75 -10.37
CA MET A 196 -3.57 -5.92 -10.13
C MET A 196 -2.34 -6.70 -9.71
N VAL A 197 -2.52 -7.93 -9.17
CA VAL A 197 -1.44 -8.72 -8.59
C VAL A 197 -1.22 -9.96 -9.47
N PRO A 198 -0.31 -9.92 -10.45
CA PRO A 198 -0.02 -11.11 -11.27
C PRO A 198 0.73 -12.18 -10.49
N PHE A 199 1.56 -11.81 -9.53
CA PHE A 199 2.33 -12.73 -8.68
C PHE A 199 2.14 -12.34 -7.21
N PRO A 200 1.95 -13.29 -6.30
CA PRO A 200 1.48 -12.98 -4.94
C PRO A 200 2.37 -11.99 -4.16
N ARG A 201 3.68 -12.02 -4.38
CA ARG A 201 4.64 -11.16 -3.69
C ARG A 201 4.69 -9.74 -4.27
N LEU A 202 4.31 -9.56 -5.56
CA LEU A 202 4.41 -8.29 -6.29
C LEU A 202 3.10 -7.49 -6.17
N HIS A 203 2.76 -7.10 -4.95
CA HIS A 203 1.51 -6.43 -4.63
C HIS A 203 1.71 -5.00 -4.05
N PHE A 204 2.84 -4.37 -4.40
CA PHE A 204 3.20 -3.03 -3.96
C PHE A 204 2.85 -2.01 -5.05
N PHE A 205 1.95 -1.08 -4.75
CA PHE A 205 1.36 -0.18 -5.72
C PHE A 205 1.82 1.26 -5.53
N MET A 206 1.99 1.96 -6.63
CA MET A 206 2.26 3.40 -6.69
C MET A 206 0.94 4.12 -6.93
N PRO A 207 0.41 4.86 -5.95
CA PRO A 207 -0.83 5.61 -6.15
C PRO A 207 -0.58 6.98 -6.75
N GLY A 208 -1.60 7.51 -7.44
CA GLY A 208 -1.63 8.86 -7.99
C GLY A 208 -3.04 9.42 -7.99
N PHE A 209 -3.17 10.73 -8.10
CA PHE A 209 -4.47 11.41 -8.10
C PHE A 209 -4.47 12.55 -9.13
N ALA A 210 -5.60 12.75 -9.80
CA ALA A 210 -5.85 13.85 -10.70
C ALA A 210 -7.30 14.34 -10.53
N PRO A 211 -7.59 15.63 -10.66
CA PRO A 211 -6.69 16.72 -11.02
C PRO A 211 -5.97 17.32 -9.81
N LEU A 212 -4.73 17.71 -10.03
CA LEU A 212 -3.94 18.47 -9.06
C LEU A 212 -3.70 19.85 -9.67
N THR A 213 -4.36 20.89 -9.13
CA THR A 213 -4.29 22.24 -9.67
C THR A 213 -3.98 23.23 -8.56
N ALA A 214 -3.12 24.21 -8.89
CA ALA A 214 -2.78 25.28 -7.96
C ALA A 214 -3.98 26.20 -7.70
N ARG A 215 -4.03 26.81 -6.53
CA ARG A 215 -5.03 27.83 -6.17
C ARG A 215 -4.93 28.98 -7.17
N GLY A 216 -6.05 29.39 -7.73
CA GLY A 216 -6.13 30.46 -8.71
C GLY A 216 -6.10 30.02 -10.16
N SER A 217 -5.50 28.88 -10.49
CA SER A 217 -5.52 28.35 -11.85
C SER A 217 -6.72 27.44 -12.13
N GLN A 218 -7.46 27.08 -11.09
CA GLN A 218 -8.59 26.16 -11.15
C GLN A 218 -9.73 26.69 -12.04
N GLN A 219 -9.90 28.03 -12.11
CA GLN A 219 -10.94 28.68 -12.91
C GLN A 219 -10.64 28.68 -14.41
N TYR A 220 -9.35 28.59 -14.79
CA TYR A 220 -8.90 28.74 -16.17
C TYR A 220 -8.60 27.42 -16.88
N ARG A 221 -8.68 26.32 -16.17
CA ARG A 221 -8.35 25.00 -16.72
C ARG A 221 -9.62 24.22 -17.03
N ALA A 222 -9.81 23.89 -18.30
CA ALA A 222 -10.89 22.99 -18.71
C ALA A 222 -10.55 21.57 -18.23
N LEU A 223 -11.40 21.00 -17.41
CA LEU A 223 -11.20 19.65 -16.92
C LEU A 223 -11.82 18.66 -17.92
N THR A 224 -10.97 18.05 -18.74
CA THR A 224 -11.38 17.07 -19.76
C THR A 224 -10.77 15.70 -19.44
N VAL A 225 -11.34 14.64 -20.01
CA VAL A 225 -10.83 13.27 -19.83
C VAL A 225 -9.38 13.13 -20.33
N PRO A 226 -8.99 13.68 -21.51
CA PRO A 226 -7.58 13.66 -21.93
C PRO A 226 -6.63 14.34 -20.94
N GLU A 227 -7.03 15.47 -20.36
CA GLU A 227 -6.21 16.17 -19.36
C GLU A 227 -6.04 15.36 -18.07
N LEU A 228 -7.12 14.74 -17.59
CA LEU A 228 -7.07 13.85 -16.44
C LEU A 228 -6.11 12.68 -16.67
N THR A 229 -6.22 12.07 -17.85
CA THR A 229 -5.38 10.93 -18.24
C THR A 229 -3.90 11.33 -18.30
N GLN A 230 -3.61 12.50 -18.91
CA GLN A 230 -2.24 13.00 -19.01
C GLN A 230 -1.64 13.28 -17.63
N GLN A 231 -2.39 13.92 -16.74
CA GLN A 231 -1.92 14.22 -15.38
C GLN A 231 -1.73 12.93 -14.57
N MET A 232 -2.63 11.97 -14.72
CA MET A 232 -2.63 10.72 -13.99
C MET A 232 -1.37 9.89 -14.27
N PHE A 233 -0.90 9.88 -15.52
CA PHE A 233 0.31 9.14 -15.93
C PHE A 233 1.59 9.97 -15.83
N ASP A 234 1.52 11.22 -15.38
CA ASP A 234 2.71 12.05 -15.17
C ASP A 234 3.48 11.55 -13.94
N ALA A 235 4.77 11.28 -14.12
CA ALA A 235 5.67 10.86 -13.05
C ALA A 235 5.66 11.83 -11.85
N LYS A 236 5.41 13.12 -12.11
CA LYS A 236 5.37 14.15 -11.06
C LYS A 236 4.15 14.06 -10.14
N ASN A 237 3.13 13.31 -10.55
CA ASN A 237 1.90 13.15 -9.76
C ASN A 237 1.87 11.82 -8.99
N MET A 238 2.91 11.00 -9.10
CA MET A 238 3.04 9.77 -8.33
C MET A 238 3.35 10.08 -6.86
N MET A 239 2.71 9.36 -5.95
CA MET A 239 2.88 9.56 -4.49
C MET A 239 3.96 8.66 -3.91
N ALA A 240 4.63 7.87 -4.73
CA ALA A 240 5.84 7.13 -4.38
C ALA A 240 7.04 7.82 -5.03
N ALA A 241 8.16 7.89 -4.31
CA ALA A 241 9.39 8.54 -4.80
C ALA A 241 10.18 7.60 -5.72
N CYS A 242 9.51 7.12 -6.77
CA CYS A 242 10.06 6.27 -7.82
C CYS A 242 9.63 6.81 -9.16
N ASP A 243 10.50 6.75 -10.16
CA ASP A 243 10.18 7.21 -11.51
C ASP A 243 9.66 6.03 -12.33
N PRO A 244 8.37 6.03 -12.73
CA PRO A 244 7.82 4.90 -13.50
C PRO A 244 8.50 4.70 -14.86
N ARG A 245 9.25 5.71 -15.35
CA ARG A 245 10.00 5.59 -16.61
C ARG A 245 11.25 4.71 -16.48
N HIS A 246 11.68 4.38 -15.26
CA HIS A 246 12.82 3.47 -14.99
C HIS A 246 12.39 2.00 -14.92
N GLY A 247 11.13 1.72 -15.17
CA GLY A 247 10.60 0.36 -15.15
C GLY A 247 9.47 0.18 -16.15
N ARG A 248 8.75 -0.92 -16.02
CA ARG A 248 7.58 -1.23 -16.82
C ARG A 248 6.36 -1.46 -15.91
N TYR A 249 5.19 -1.08 -16.37
CA TYR A 249 3.94 -1.39 -15.69
C TYR A 249 3.56 -2.84 -15.95
N LEU A 250 3.42 -3.60 -14.89
CA LEU A 250 2.81 -4.94 -14.94
C LEU A 250 1.31 -4.78 -15.16
N THR A 251 0.67 -4.01 -14.28
CA THR A 251 -0.76 -3.72 -14.31
C THR A 251 -1.03 -2.29 -13.85
N VAL A 252 -2.13 -1.74 -14.33
CA VAL A 252 -2.59 -0.40 -13.94
C VAL A 252 -4.11 -0.46 -13.72
N ALA A 253 -4.59 0.14 -12.64
CA ALA A 253 -6.01 0.39 -12.43
C ALA A 253 -6.26 1.89 -12.35
N THR A 254 -7.32 2.34 -13.00
CA THR A 254 -7.75 3.74 -12.99
C THR A 254 -9.20 3.81 -12.55
N VAL A 255 -9.47 4.64 -11.54
CA VAL A 255 -10.81 4.85 -11.02
C VAL A 255 -11.24 6.26 -11.37
N PHE A 256 -12.14 6.39 -12.32
CA PHE A 256 -12.69 7.68 -12.74
C PHE A 256 -13.98 7.97 -11.95
N ARG A 257 -14.13 9.21 -11.52
CA ARG A 257 -15.30 9.67 -10.77
C ARG A 257 -15.87 10.93 -11.44
N GLY A 258 -17.19 10.94 -11.59
CA GLY A 258 -17.92 12.05 -12.19
C GLY A 258 -18.62 11.65 -13.49
N ARG A 259 -19.34 12.59 -14.06
CA ARG A 259 -20.07 12.36 -15.32
C ARG A 259 -19.13 12.54 -16.51
N MET A 260 -18.85 11.46 -17.20
CA MET A 260 -17.96 11.45 -18.37
C MET A 260 -18.37 10.34 -19.34
N SER A 261 -17.95 10.47 -20.59
CA SER A 261 -18.21 9.45 -21.61
C SER A 261 -17.28 8.24 -21.41
N MET A 262 -17.87 7.06 -21.28
CA MET A 262 -17.12 5.81 -21.20
C MET A 262 -16.27 5.57 -22.46
N LYS A 263 -16.84 5.90 -23.62
CA LYS A 263 -16.14 5.75 -24.89
C LYS A 263 -14.86 6.59 -24.91
N GLU A 264 -14.95 7.83 -24.44
CA GLU A 264 -13.80 8.76 -24.37
C GLU A 264 -12.72 8.22 -23.41
N VAL A 265 -13.13 7.65 -22.26
CA VAL A 265 -12.21 7.04 -21.29
C VAL A 265 -11.46 5.86 -21.94
N ASP A 266 -12.20 4.96 -22.61
CA ASP A 266 -11.63 3.79 -23.27
C ASP A 266 -10.65 4.19 -24.37
N GLU A 267 -11.01 5.18 -25.18
CA GLU A 267 -10.14 5.73 -26.25
C GLU A 267 -8.84 6.31 -25.67
N GLN A 268 -8.93 7.04 -24.56
CA GLN A 268 -7.75 7.62 -23.90
C GLN A 268 -6.86 6.53 -23.30
N MET A 269 -7.42 5.49 -22.71
CA MET A 269 -6.63 4.37 -22.15
C MET A 269 -5.90 3.61 -23.25
N LEU A 270 -6.55 3.33 -24.37
CA LEU A 270 -5.91 2.71 -25.54
C LEU A 270 -4.80 3.61 -26.11
N ASN A 271 -5.04 4.89 -26.18
CA ASN A 271 -4.08 5.88 -26.70
C ASN A 271 -2.81 5.90 -25.81
N VAL A 272 -2.98 5.87 -24.49
CA VAL A 272 -1.85 5.84 -23.54
C VAL A 272 -1.03 4.56 -23.72
N GLN A 273 -1.69 3.40 -23.82
CA GLN A 273 -1.01 2.12 -24.01
C GLN A 273 -0.24 2.09 -25.34
N ASN A 274 -0.85 2.56 -26.42
CA ASN A 274 -0.25 2.55 -27.75
C ASN A 274 0.94 3.51 -27.86
N LYS A 275 0.83 4.70 -27.27
CA LYS A 275 1.91 5.71 -27.32
C LYS A 275 3.08 5.37 -26.41
N ASN A 276 2.87 4.61 -25.38
CA ASN A 276 3.85 4.31 -24.34
C ASN A 276 4.07 2.80 -24.18
N SER A 277 3.96 2.04 -25.27
CA SER A 277 4.04 0.57 -25.24
C SER A 277 5.30 0.04 -24.56
N SER A 278 6.43 0.74 -24.69
CA SER A 278 7.69 0.36 -24.05
C SER A 278 7.65 0.39 -22.51
N TYR A 279 6.70 1.11 -21.91
CA TYR A 279 6.55 1.19 -20.46
C TYR A 279 5.56 0.19 -19.89
N PHE A 280 4.98 -0.68 -20.74
CA PHE A 280 4.08 -1.76 -20.34
C PHE A 280 4.71 -3.10 -20.70
N VAL A 281 4.53 -4.10 -19.84
CA VAL A 281 5.01 -5.46 -20.18
C VAL A 281 4.15 -6.01 -21.30
N GLU A 282 4.80 -6.65 -22.28
CA GLU A 282 4.15 -7.15 -23.49
C GLU A 282 3.45 -8.50 -23.31
N TRP A 283 3.91 -9.29 -22.31
CA TRP A 283 3.36 -10.62 -22.04
C TRP A 283 2.06 -10.60 -21.21
N ILE A 284 1.63 -9.44 -20.68
CA ILE A 284 0.31 -9.28 -20.05
C ILE A 284 -0.58 -8.48 -21.01
N PRO A 285 -1.56 -9.13 -21.66
CA PRO A 285 -2.52 -8.38 -22.49
C PRO A 285 -3.49 -7.59 -21.61
N ASN A 286 -3.92 -6.44 -22.10
CA ASN A 286 -4.89 -5.58 -21.41
C ASN A 286 -4.45 -5.19 -20.00
N ASN A 287 -3.26 -4.61 -19.89
CA ASN A 287 -2.64 -4.21 -18.62
C ASN A 287 -3.44 -3.15 -17.83
N VAL A 288 -4.31 -2.40 -18.51
CA VAL A 288 -5.02 -1.28 -17.88
C VAL A 288 -6.47 -1.65 -17.60
N LYS A 289 -6.86 -1.55 -16.33
CA LYS A 289 -8.23 -1.78 -15.86
C LYS A 289 -8.88 -0.45 -15.52
N VAL A 290 -10.14 -0.26 -15.96
CA VAL A 290 -10.89 0.98 -15.73
C VAL A 290 -12.09 0.68 -14.83
N ALA A 291 -12.33 1.56 -13.86
CA ALA A 291 -13.55 1.58 -13.04
C ALA A 291 -14.13 2.99 -13.08
N VAL A 292 -15.44 3.10 -13.16
CA VAL A 292 -16.12 4.40 -13.26
C VAL A 292 -17.25 4.49 -12.24
N CYS A 293 -17.29 5.62 -11.55
CA CYS A 293 -18.35 5.98 -10.59
C CYS A 293 -18.92 7.35 -10.98
N ASP A 294 -20.25 7.46 -11.02
CA ASP A 294 -20.92 8.70 -11.43
C ASP A 294 -20.81 9.83 -10.40
N ILE A 295 -20.48 9.50 -9.15
CA ILE A 295 -20.45 10.47 -8.05
C ILE A 295 -19.04 11.05 -7.88
N PRO A 296 -18.84 12.33 -8.23
CA PRO A 296 -17.52 12.95 -8.06
C PRO A 296 -17.19 13.24 -6.59
N PRO A 297 -15.91 13.46 -6.24
CA PRO A 297 -15.58 13.92 -4.90
C PRO A 297 -16.03 15.36 -4.69
N ARG A 298 -16.16 15.75 -3.42
CA ARG A 298 -16.61 17.08 -3.04
C ARG A 298 -15.65 18.16 -3.59
N GLY A 299 -16.22 19.13 -4.30
CA GLY A 299 -15.47 20.26 -4.85
C GLY A 299 -14.94 20.05 -6.25
N LEU A 300 -15.09 18.86 -6.83
CA LEU A 300 -14.62 18.56 -8.19
C LEU A 300 -15.80 18.04 -9.03
N LYS A 301 -15.77 18.35 -10.34
CA LYS A 301 -16.74 17.81 -11.31
C LYS A 301 -16.33 16.41 -11.76
N MET A 302 -15.03 16.17 -11.87
CA MET A 302 -14.45 14.89 -12.29
C MET A 302 -13.15 14.68 -11.56
N SER A 303 -12.79 13.44 -11.32
CA SER A 303 -11.47 13.07 -10.77
C SER A 303 -11.08 11.69 -11.26
N SER A 304 -9.79 11.39 -11.16
CA SER A 304 -9.25 10.08 -11.47
C SER A 304 -8.24 9.69 -10.39
N THR A 305 -8.28 8.44 -9.99
CA THR A 305 -7.29 7.84 -9.08
C THR A 305 -6.53 6.78 -9.85
N PHE A 306 -5.23 6.86 -9.79
CA PHE A 306 -4.29 5.96 -10.46
C PHE A 306 -3.73 4.97 -9.44
N ILE A 307 -3.69 3.69 -9.82
CA ILE A 307 -3.06 2.63 -9.03
C ILE A 307 -2.16 1.87 -10.01
N GLY A 308 -0.84 1.98 -9.85
CA GLY A 308 0.10 1.33 -10.74
C GLY A 308 0.95 0.28 -10.04
N ASN A 309 0.97 -0.93 -10.60
CA ASN A 309 1.93 -1.96 -10.23
C ASN A 309 3.08 -1.88 -11.22
N SER A 310 4.14 -1.21 -10.84
CA SER A 310 5.31 -0.96 -11.71
C SER A 310 6.56 -1.59 -11.12
N THR A 311 7.40 -2.14 -11.98
CA THR A 311 8.71 -2.66 -11.57
C THR A 311 9.64 -1.55 -11.06
N ALA A 312 9.33 -0.28 -11.36
CA ALA A 312 10.09 0.87 -10.85
C ALA A 312 10.05 0.98 -9.31
N ILE A 313 9.09 0.32 -8.65
CA ILE A 313 9.00 0.30 -7.18
C ILE A 313 10.26 -0.33 -6.55
N GLN A 314 10.99 -1.14 -7.32
CA GLN A 314 12.25 -1.73 -6.84
C GLN A 314 13.28 -0.66 -6.43
N GLU A 315 13.21 0.55 -6.99
CA GLU A 315 14.09 1.65 -6.61
C GLU A 315 13.94 2.00 -5.12
N LEU A 316 12.71 1.96 -4.63
CA LEU A 316 12.41 2.18 -3.21
C LEU A 316 13.05 1.10 -2.35
N PHE A 317 12.87 -0.16 -2.72
CA PHE A 317 13.42 -1.30 -1.97
C PHE A 317 14.94 -1.35 -2.03
N LYS A 318 15.54 -1.05 -3.20
CA LYS A 318 17.00 -0.96 -3.36
C LYS A 318 17.61 0.10 -2.45
N ARG A 319 16.99 1.29 -2.40
CA ARG A 319 17.43 2.40 -1.55
C ARG A 319 17.40 2.00 -0.07
N ILE A 320 16.31 1.38 0.39
CA ILE A 320 16.16 0.93 1.78
C ILE A 320 17.19 -0.17 2.09
N SER A 321 17.39 -1.12 1.16
CA SER A 321 18.36 -2.21 1.32
C SER A 321 19.78 -1.69 1.47
N GLU A 322 20.19 -0.72 0.66
CA GLU A 322 21.52 -0.10 0.74
C GLU A 322 21.75 0.57 2.10
N GLN A 323 20.78 1.33 2.57
CA GLN A 323 20.85 2.01 3.88
C GLN A 323 20.89 0.98 5.03
N PHE A 324 20.07 -0.06 4.93
CA PHE A 324 20.02 -1.16 5.92
C PHE A 324 21.37 -1.85 6.01
N THR A 325 21.93 -2.30 4.88
CA THR A 325 23.20 -3.03 4.81
C THR A 325 24.36 -2.19 5.36
N ALA A 326 24.39 -0.88 5.06
CA ALA A 326 25.43 0.03 5.55
C ALA A 326 25.45 0.08 7.09
N MET A 327 24.29 0.08 7.72
CA MET A 327 24.15 0.11 9.19
C MET A 327 24.34 -1.28 9.81
N PHE A 328 23.71 -2.30 9.22
CA PHE A 328 23.69 -3.66 9.76
C PHE A 328 25.07 -4.32 9.74
N ARG A 329 25.87 -4.05 8.72
CA ARG A 329 27.25 -4.55 8.61
C ARG A 329 28.11 -4.11 9.82
N ARG A 330 27.81 -2.93 10.36
CA ARG A 330 28.50 -2.37 11.55
C ARG A 330 27.75 -2.67 12.85
N LYS A 331 26.60 -3.32 12.78
CA LYS A 331 25.70 -3.62 13.91
C LYS A 331 25.30 -2.35 14.68
N ALA A 332 25.23 -1.21 13.96
CA ALA A 332 24.89 0.09 14.56
C ALA A 332 23.45 0.06 15.07
N PHE A 333 23.25 0.53 16.28
CA PHE A 333 21.93 0.63 16.96
C PHE A 333 21.19 -0.70 17.15
N LEU A 334 21.82 -1.83 16.83
CA LEU A 334 21.18 -3.16 16.89
C LEU A 334 20.84 -3.56 18.34
N HIS A 335 21.64 -3.10 19.30
CA HIS A 335 21.46 -3.40 20.72
C HIS A 335 20.08 -2.97 21.29
N TRP A 336 19.45 -1.95 20.70
CA TRP A 336 18.09 -1.53 21.09
C TRP A 336 17.06 -2.60 20.76
N TYR A 337 17.26 -3.34 19.68
CA TYR A 337 16.34 -4.40 19.22
C TYR A 337 16.61 -5.71 19.95
N THR A 338 17.88 -6.10 20.04
CA THR A 338 18.28 -7.34 20.74
C THR A 338 18.00 -7.25 22.25
N GLY A 339 18.11 -6.05 22.83
CA GLY A 339 17.73 -5.80 24.23
C GLY A 339 16.25 -6.02 24.53
N GLU A 340 15.39 -5.88 23.51
CA GLU A 340 13.95 -6.13 23.62
C GLU A 340 13.57 -7.55 23.18
N GLY A 341 14.56 -8.42 22.91
CA GLY A 341 14.34 -9.85 22.66
C GLY A 341 14.30 -10.25 21.17
N MET A 342 14.64 -9.35 20.26
CA MET A 342 14.75 -9.72 18.84
C MET A 342 16.08 -10.39 18.54
N ASP A 343 16.06 -11.37 17.64
CA ASP A 343 17.27 -12.06 17.18
C ASP A 343 17.87 -11.37 15.96
N GLU A 344 19.19 -11.41 15.85
CA GLU A 344 19.92 -10.94 14.65
C GLU A 344 19.47 -11.69 13.39
N MET A 345 19.05 -12.94 13.54
CA MET A 345 18.58 -13.76 12.43
C MET A 345 17.34 -13.14 11.76
N GLU A 346 16.45 -12.51 12.54
CA GLU A 346 15.26 -11.84 12.01
C GLU A 346 15.63 -10.71 11.05
N PHE A 347 16.71 -9.98 11.34
CA PHE A 347 17.23 -8.90 10.48
C PHE A 347 17.82 -9.46 9.19
N THR A 348 18.57 -10.55 9.28
CA THR A 348 19.18 -11.21 8.11
C THR A 348 18.08 -11.77 7.19
N GLU A 349 17.07 -12.41 7.78
CA GLU A 349 15.93 -12.96 7.05
C GLU A 349 15.13 -11.87 6.33
N ALA A 350 14.89 -10.75 7.00
CA ALA A 350 14.18 -9.60 6.43
C ALA A 350 14.98 -8.97 5.27
N GLU A 351 16.30 -8.84 5.43
CA GLU A 351 17.20 -8.33 4.37
C GLU A 351 17.16 -9.25 3.15
N SER A 352 17.30 -10.56 3.35
CA SER A 352 17.26 -11.55 2.27
C SER A 352 15.92 -11.49 1.52
N ASN A 353 14.81 -11.48 2.24
CA ASN A 353 13.47 -11.43 1.65
C ASN A 353 13.26 -10.16 0.82
N MET A 354 13.78 -9.03 1.27
CA MET A 354 13.68 -7.76 0.52
C MET A 354 14.55 -7.79 -0.75
N ASN A 355 15.74 -8.37 -0.68
CA ASN A 355 16.64 -8.51 -1.85
C ASN A 355 16.05 -9.50 -2.87
N ASP A 356 15.40 -10.57 -2.40
CA ASP A 356 14.68 -11.52 -3.27
C ASP A 356 13.53 -10.81 -4.00
N LEU A 357 12.80 -9.96 -3.30
CA LEU A 357 11.71 -9.16 -3.89
C LEU A 357 12.23 -8.24 -5.01
N VAL A 358 13.39 -7.58 -4.78
CA VAL A 358 14.04 -6.73 -5.79
C VAL A 358 14.42 -7.57 -7.02
N SER A 359 14.98 -8.77 -6.80
CA SER A 359 15.37 -9.69 -7.88
C SER A 359 14.16 -10.13 -8.70
N GLU A 360 13.04 -10.44 -8.05
CA GLU A 360 11.77 -10.80 -8.70
C GLU A 360 11.27 -9.66 -9.59
N TYR A 361 11.27 -8.41 -9.08
CA TYR A 361 10.86 -7.26 -9.89
C TYR A 361 11.78 -7.06 -11.10
N GLN A 362 13.09 -7.26 -10.93
CA GLN A 362 14.04 -7.14 -12.03
C GLN A 362 13.82 -8.24 -13.09
N GLN A 363 13.59 -9.47 -12.66
CA GLN A 363 13.30 -10.60 -13.55
C GLN A 363 12.10 -10.29 -14.47
N TYR A 364 10.99 -9.83 -13.89
CA TYR A 364 9.79 -9.53 -14.66
C TYR A 364 9.90 -8.23 -15.47
N GLN A 365 10.83 -7.36 -15.14
CA GLN A 365 11.14 -6.17 -15.95
C GLN A 365 11.85 -6.56 -17.25
N ASP A 366 12.77 -7.52 -17.15
CA ASP A 366 13.63 -7.97 -18.26
C ASP A 366 12.94 -9.05 -19.12
N ALA A 367 11.94 -9.74 -18.57
CA ALA A 367 11.21 -10.81 -19.29
C ALA A 367 10.58 -10.29 -20.59
N THR A 368 10.78 -11.04 -21.68
CA THR A 368 10.20 -10.77 -22.99
C THR A 368 9.24 -11.90 -23.37
N ALA A 369 8.36 -11.64 -24.33
CA ALA A 369 7.38 -12.61 -24.79
C ALA A 369 8.03 -13.75 -25.61
N GLU A 370 9.25 -13.56 -26.08
CA GLU A 370 9.98 -14.53 -26.93
C GLU A 370 10.69 -15.62 -26.13
N GLU A 371 11.10 -15.32 -24.89
CA GLU A 371 11.86 -16.28 -24.06
C GLU A 371 11.09 -17.55 -23.70
N GLU A 372 9.77 -17.49 -23.60
CA GLU A 372 8.94 -18.68 -23.33
C GLU A 372 8.83 -19.61 -24.56
N GLY A 373 8.94 -19.07 -25.77
CA GLY A 373 8.91 -19.84 -26.99
C GLY A 373 10.10 -20.78 -27.13
N GLU A 374 11.28 -20.28 -26.83
CA GLU A 374 12.52 -21.08 -26.95
C GLU A 374 12.57 -22.23 -25.93
N MET A 375 12.01 -22.03 -24.74
CA MET A 375 12.03 -23.08 -23.71
C MET A 375 11.12 -24.26 -24.04
N TYR A 376 10.00 -24.04 -24.72
CA TYR A 376 9.10 -25.12 -25.14
C TYR A 376 9.62 -25.86 -26.40
N GLU A 377 10.33 -25.17 -27.29
CA GLU A 377 10.93 -25.76 -28.46
C GLU A 377 12.09 -26.74 -28.10
N ASP A 378 12.94 -26.33 -27.12
CA ASP A 378 14.02 -27.18 -26.62
C ASP A 378 13.49 -28.44 -25.93
N ASP A 379 12.41 -28.36 -25.16
CA ASP A 379 11.79 -29.53 -24.52
C ASP A 379 11.16 -30.47 -25.52
N GLU A 380 10.61 -29.98 -26.65
CA GLU A 380 10.06 -30.84 -27.71
C GLU A 380 11.17 -31.54 -28.50
N GLU A 381 12.27 -30.86 -28.82
CA GLU A 381 13.42 -31.47 -29.50
C GLU A 381 14.10 -32.54 -28.65
N GLU A 382 14.25 -32.33 -27.33
CA GLU A 382 14.79 -33.37 -26.43
C GLU A 382 13.87 -34.58 -26.31
N SER A 383 12.54 -34.40 -26.34
CA SER A 383 11.60 -35.51 -26.24
C SER A 383 11.55 -36.33 -27.52
N GLU A 384 11.71 -35.72 -28.71
CA GLU A 384 11.78 -36.44 -29.99
C GLU A 384 13.10 -37.21 -30.13
N ALA A 385 14.21 -36.64 -29.61
CA ALA A 385 15.52 -37.32 -29.66
C ALA A 385 15.58 -38.55 -28.75
N GLN A 386 14.78 -38.60 -27.69
CA GLN A 386 14.72 -39.77 -26.79
C GLN A 386 13.72 -40.85 -27.28
N GLY A 387 12.77 -40.49 -28.14
CA GLY A 387 11.81 -41.42 -28.71
C GLY A 387 12.34 -42.21 -29.92
N ALA A 388 13.51 -41.87 -30.45
CA ALA A 388 14.09 -42.45 -31.65
C ALA A 388 15.22 -43.47 -31.39
N LYS A 389 15.41 -43.94 -30.16
CA LYS A 389 16.39 -44.97 -29.80
C LYS A 389 15.74 -46.30 -29.47
#